data_66f45fb3313621873cc82a9e3c0de1bd
#
_entry.id   66f45fb3313621873cc82a9e3c0de1bd
#
_cell.length_a   1.000
_cell.length_b   1.000
_cell.length_c   1.000
_cell.angle_alpha   90.00
_cell.angle_beta   90.00
_cell.angle_gamma   90.00
#
_symmetry.space_group_name_H-M   'P 1'
#
loop_
_entity.id
_entity.type
_entity.pdbx_description
1 polymer ?
#
loop_
_entity_poly.entity_id
_entity_poly.type
_entity_poly.pdbx_seq_one_letter_code
_entity_poly.pdbx_strand_id
1 'polypeptide(L)'
;TFVNPLYLKQGSSFNYSGKNLGITDSFNVNGQKPGVKVLQFDVVHPDKDLQDNLFLKPSEFVYAFKRLRSLDDVPFMIETGYIPIKLAPELSEQIASESIFNYVESELGKEVNKTYLNISAEPSDAEGKELLNLADNEPVGLMEGIFFLDDGTPFEFSTMKLHYKYFKYDSFVDLANK
;
A
#
# COMPACT_ATOMS: atom_id res chain seq x y z
N THR A 1 27.89 10.57 -18.48
CA THR A 1 26.56 10.23 -17.95
C THR A 1 26.11 11.40 -17.09
N PHE A 2 25.11 12.15 -17.54
CA PHE A 2 24.49 13.22 -16.75
C PHE A 2 23.45 12.59 -15.82
N VAL A 3 23.66 12.69 -14.51
CA VAL A 3 22.62 12.37 -13.52
C VAL A 3 21.81 13.65 -13.27
N ASN A 4 20.54 13.65 -13.64
CA ASN A 4 19.66 14.78 -13.38
C ASN A 4 19.55 15.00 -11.85
N PRO A 5 19.75 16.23 -11.32
CA PRO A 5 19.65 16.51 -9.89
C PRO A 5 18.29 16.13 -9.26
N LEU A 6 17.23 15.98 -10.06
CA LEU A 6 15.92 15.50 -9.59
C LEU A 6 16.01 14.09 -8.99
N TYR A 7 16.91 13.24 -9.47
CA TYR A 7 17.17 11.90 -8.89
C TYR A 7 17.82 11.96 -7.50
N LEU A 8 18.45 13.07 -7.16
CA LEU A 8 19.15 13.27 -5.89
C LEU A 8 18.28 13.98 -4.83
N LYS A 9 17.13 14.52 -5.22
CA LYS A 9 16.16 15.12 -4.30
C LYS A 9 15.24 14.04 -3.73
N GLN A 10 15.78 13.19 -2.90
CA GLN A 10 14.97 12.34 -2.00
C GLN A 10 14.42 13.22 -0.88
N GLY A 11 13.28 13.86 -1.15
CA GLY A 11 12.40 14.35 -0.08
C GLY A 11 11.51 13.20 0.41
N SER A 12 10.76 13.40 1.49
CA SER A 12 9.74 12.48 2.01
C SER A 12 8.61 12.26 0.96
N SER A 13 8.90 11.50 -0.06
CA SER A 13 8.00 11.18 -1.16
C SER A 13 7.88 9.66 -1.29
N PHE A 14 6.69 9.23 -1.60
CA PHE A 14 6.38 7.84 -1.89
C PHE A 14 7.10 7.44 -3.19
N ASN A 15 8.23 6.77 -3.09
CA ASN A 15 9.01 6.33 -4.25
C ASN A 15 8.85 4.83 -4.44
N TYR A 16 8.11 4.43 -5.46
CA TYR A 16 8.13 3.07 -6.00
C TYR A 16 9.40 2.86 -6.86
N SER A 17 10.57 3.05 -6.28
CA SER A 17 11.83 2.80 -6.95
C SER A 17 12.64 1.77 -6.16
N GLY A 18 12.47 0.51 -6.46
CA GLY A 18 13.25 -0.54 -5.81
C GLY A 18 12.69 -1.94 -6.05
N LYS A 19 13.40 -2.95 -5.57
CA LYS A 19 12.98 -4.35 -5.67
C LYS A 19 11.80 -4.69 -4.75
N ASN A 20 11.45 -3.81 -3.81
CA ASN A 20 10.37 -4.04 -2.85
C ASN A 20 9.32 -2.94 -2.99
N LEU A 21 8.08 -3.32 -3.28
CA LEU A 21 6.92 -2.43 -3.36
C LEU A 21 6.36 -2.06 -1.98
N GLY A 22 7.00 -2.51 -0.90
CA GLY A 22 6.55 -2.27 0.47
C GLY A 22 6.69 -0.81 0.89
N ILE A 23 5.60 -0.23 1.40
CA ILE A 23 5.56 1.14 1.92
C ILE A 23 6.57 1.34 3.05
N THR A 24 6.70 0.36 3.94
CA THR A 24 7.61 0.40 5.09
C THR A 24 9.06 0.61 4.67
N ASP A 25 9.50 -0.07 3.61
CA ASP A 25 10.87 0.01 3.13
C ASP A 25 11.16 1.31 2.38
N SER A 26 10.14 1.87 1.71
CA SER A 26 10.25 3.14 0.98
C SER A 26 10.56 4.33 1.91
N PHE A 27 10.12 4.28 3.18
CA PHE A 27 10.35 5.35 4.16
C PHE A 27 11.58 5.12 5.05
N ASN A 28 12.02 3.88 5.25
CA ASN A 28 13.26 3.59 6.01
C ASN A 28 14.51 4.23 5.38
N VAL A 29 14.49 4.50 4.07
CA VAL A 29 15.61 5.12 3.35
C VAL A 29 15.85 6.58 3.78
N ASN A 30 14.84 7.25 4.35
CA ASN A 30 14.90 8.67 4.71
C ASN A 30 15.21 8.95 6.20
N GLY A 31 15.53 7.92 7.00
CA GLY A 31 15.85 8.06 8.41
C GLY A 31 14.64 8.35 9.31
N GLN A 32 13.41 8.26 8.80
CA GLN A 32 12.18 8.36 9.57
C GLN A 32 11.79 7.00 10.11
N LYS A 33 11.19 6.95 11.29
CA LYS A 33 10.72 5.71 11.91
C LYS A 33 9.29 5.40 11.47
N PRO A 34 9.08 4.35 10.64
CA PRO A 34 7.74 3.95 10.27
C PRO A 34 7.04 3.23 11.43
N GLY A 35 5.74 3.51 11.59
CA GLY A 35 4.86 2.83 12.53
C GLY A 35 3.62 2.31 11.82
N VAL A 36 3.06 1.21 12.33
CA VAL A 36 1.82 0.60 11.85
C VAL A 36 0.93 0.29 13.05
N LYS A 37 -0.31 0.75 13.00
CA LYS A 37 -1.37 0.36 13.94
C LYS A 37 -2.47 -0.33 13.16
N VAL A 38 -2.76 -1.58 13.47
CA VAL A 38 -3.92 -2.29 12.93
C VAL A 38 -5.18 -1.73 13.60
N LEU A 39 -6.12 -1.26 12.81
CA LEU A 39 -7.41 -0.74 13.24
C LEU A 39 -8.52 -1.80 13.14
N GLN A 40 -8.37 -2.70 12.17
CA GLN A 40 -9.32 -3.77 11.89
C GLN A 40 -8.60 -4.94 11.22
N PHE A 41 -8.99 -6.18 11.57
CA PHE A 41 -8.52 -7.40 10.92
C PHE A 41 -9.62 -8.46 11.00
N ASP A 42 -10.24 -8.78 9.86
CA ASP A 42 -11.39 -9.68 9.76
C ASP A 42 -11.22 -10.69 8.62
N VAL A 43 -12.02 -11.75 8.67
CA VAL A 43 -12.21 -12.70 7.56
C VAL A 43 -13.59 -12.48 6.97
N VAL A 44 -13.65 -12.17 5.68
CA VAL A 44 -14.91 -11.86 5.00
C VAL A 44 -15.03 -12.59 3.66
N HIS A 45 -16.25 -12.71 3.16
CA HIS A 45 -16.50 -13.09 1.78
C HIS A 45 -16.22 -11.91 0.86
N PRO A 46 -15.58 -12.13 -0.32
CA PRO A 46 -15.35 -11.08 -1.30
C PRO A 46 -16.68 -10.64 -1.93
N ASP A 47 -16.90 -9.35 -2.01
CA ASP A 47 -17.94 -8.77 -2.87
C ASP A 47 -17.59 -8.93 -4.36
N LYS A 48 -18.44 -8.41 -5.26
CA LYS A 48 -18.24 -8.60 -6.69
C LYS A 48 -16.97 -7.90 -7.19
N ASP A 49 -16.64 -6.73 -6.67
CA ASP A 49 -15.46 -5.97 -7.09
C ASP A 49 -14.17 -6.67 -6.65
N LEU A 50 -14.14 -7.18 -5.43
CA LEU A 50 -13.01 -7.99 -4.96
C LEU A 50 -12.85 -9.31 -5.71
N GLN A 51 -13.98 -9.97 -6.07
CA GLN A 51 -13.94 -11.18 -6.90
C GLN A 51 -13.29 -10.90 -8.25
N ASP A 52 -13.64 -9.78 -8.89
CA ASP A 52 -13.12 -9.42 -10.19
C ASP A 52 -11.65 -8.99 -10.12
N ASN A 53 -11.27 -8.19 -9.12
CA ASN A 53 -9.89 -7.70 -8.95
C ASN A 53 -8.91 -8.80 -8.53
N LEU A 54 -9.33 -9.73 -7.68
CA LEU A 54 -8.47 -10.78 -7.11
C LEU A 54 -8.71 -12.16 -7.74
N PHE A 55 -9.54 -12.26 -8.79
CA PHE A 55 -9.93 -13.50 -9.48
C PHE A 55 -10.44 -14.57 -8.52
N LEU A 56 -11.40 -14.18 -7.66
CA LEU A 56 -11.97 -15.02 -6.62
C LEU A 56 -13.36 -15.55 -6.98
N LYS A 57 -13.68 -16.70 -6.41
CA LYS A 57 -15.05 -17.24 -6.41
C LYS A 57 -15.83 -16.67 -5.22
N PRO A 58 -17.18 -16.58 -5.31
CA PRO A 58 -18.01 -16.12 -4.20
C PRO A 58 -17.86 -16.93 -2.91
N SER A 59 -17.45 -18.20 -3.02
CA SER A 59 -17.25 -19.11 -1.87
C SER A 59 -15.87 -19.00 -1.21
N GLU A 60 -14.98 -18.22 -1.76
CA GLU A 60 -13.64 -18.01 -1.19
C GLU A 60 -13.70 -16.92 -0.10
N PHE A 61 -12.64 -16.81 0.67
CA PHE A 61 -12.51 -15.85 1.75
C PHE A 61 -11.27 -15.00 1.56
N VAL A 62 -11.35 -13.77 2.07
CA VAL A 62 -10.22 -12.84 2.15
C VAL A 62 -10.04 -12.36 3.58
N TYR A 63 -8.80 -12.06 3.95
CA TYR A 63 -8.51 -11.17 5.06
C TYR A 63 -8.85 -9.75 4.61
N ALA A 64 -9.63 -9.04 5.42
CA ALA A 64 -9.91 -7.62 5.28
C ALA A 64 -9.22 -6.91 6.44
N PHE A 65 -8.31 -6.00 6.15
CA PHE A 65 -7.61 -5.26 7.19
C PHE A 65 -7.64 -3.76 6.94
N LYS A 66 -7.59 -2.99 8.03
CA LYS A 66 -7.39 -1.54 7.98
C LYS A 66 -6.22 -1.19 8.89
N ARG A 67 -5.28 -0.38 8.37
CA ARG A 67 -4.07 0.03 9.08
C ARG A 67 -3.89 1.55 9.03
N LEU A 68 -3.49 2.12 10.15
CA LEU A 68 -3.01 3.50 10.23
C LEU A 68 -1.48 3.46 10.23
N ARG A 69 -0.87 4.13 9.26
CA ARG A 69 0.57 4.23 9.15
C ARG A 69 1.05 5.60 9.59
N SER A 70 2.15 5.62 10.33
CA SER A 70 2.79 6.82 10.84
C SER A 70 4.27 6.90 10.47
N LEU A 71 4.81 8.11 10.48
CA LEU A 71 6.24 8.41 10.41
C LEU A 71 6.58 9.28 11.62
N ASP A 72 7.52 8.82 12.45
CA ASP A 72 7.87 9.49 13.71
C ASP A 72 6.63 9.81 14.56
N ASP A 73 5.71 8.81 14.66
CA ASP A 73 4.41 8.87 15.34
C ASP A 73 3.37 9.83 14.72
N VAL A 74 3.67 10.47 13.59
CA VAL A 74 2.72 11.32 12.86
C VAL A 74 1.95 10.48 11.83
N PRO A 75 0.61 10.35 11.94
CA PRO A 75 -0.19 9.63 10.95
C PRO A 75 -0.09 10.26 9.56
N PHE A 76 0.12 9.43 8.55
CA PHE A 76 0.21 9.91 7.17
C PHE A 76 -0.62 9.12 6.16
N MET A 77 -1.05 7.89 6.51
CA MET A 77 -1.80 7.03 5.60
C MET A 77 -2.77 6.13 6.34
N ILE A 78 -3.98 6.01 5.80
CA ILE A 78 -4.94 4.95 6.11
C ILE A 78 -4.91 3.96 4.95
N GLU A 79 -4.65 2.71 5.24
CA GLU A 79 -4.61 1.63 4.26
C GLU A 79 -5.71 0.63 4.58
N THR A 80 -6.55 0.31 3.59
CA THR A 80 -7.53 -0.78 3.65
C THR A 80 -7.13 -1.80 2.60
N GLY A 81 -6.90 -3.04 3.01
CA GLY A 81 -6.41 -4.09 2.11
C GLY A 81 -7.19 -5.38 2.24
N TYR A 82 -7.16 -6.16 1.15
CA TYR A 82 -7.80 -7.46 1.03
C TYR A 82 -6.85 -8.47 0.44
N ILE A 83 -6.62 -9.58 1.14
CA ILE A 83 -5.71 -10.65 0.71
C ILE A 83 -6.44 -11.99 0.72
N PRO A 84 -6.43 -12.76 -0.38
CA PRO A 84 -7.02 -14.09 -0.41
C PRO A 84 -6.37 -15.03 0.61
N ILE A 85 -7.16 -15.64 1.48
CA ILE A 85 -6.65 -16.55 2.55
C ILE A 85 -5.80 -17.67 1.96
N LYS A 86 -6.19 -18.21 0.81
CA LYS A 86 -5.45 -19.29 0.13
C LYS A 86 -4.01 -18.93 -0.25
N LEU A 87 -3.69 -17.62 -0.36
CA LEU A 87 -2.35 -17.14 -0.74
C LEU A 87 -1.46 -16.84 0.48
N ALA A 88 -2.07 -16.56 1.63
CA ALA A 88 -1.37 -16.23 2.87
C ALA A 88 -2.11 -16.84 4.09
N PRO A 89 -2.19 -18.20 4.21
CA PRO A 89 -3.05 -18.86 5.18
C PRO A 89 -2.70 -18.56 6.65
N GLU A 90 -1.46 -18.21 6.94
CA GLU A 90 -0.97 -17.89 8.30
C GLU A 90 -0.97 -16.37 8.59
N LEU A 91 -1.50 -15.55 7.68
CA LEU A 91 -1.59 -14.11 7.91
C LEU A 91 -2.46 -13.84 9.14
N SER A 92 -1.96 -13.00 10.02
CA SER A 92 -2.61 -12.65 11.29
C SER A 92 -2.53 -11.15 11.53
N GLU A 93 -3.29 -10.65 12.51
CA GLU A 93 -3.21 -9.25 12.95
C GLU A 93 -1.78 -8.87 13.38
N GLN A 94 -1.06 -9.79 14.02
CA GLN A 94 0.33 -9.57 14.40
C GLN A 94 1.22 -9.35 13.18
N ILE A 95 1.13 -10.22 12.15
CA ILE A 95 1.89 -10.06 10.90
C ILE A 95 1.45 -8.76 10.19
N ALA A 96 0.15 -8.45 10.19
CA ALA A 96 -0.38 -7.23 9.60
C ALA A 96 0.08 -5.95 10.34
N SER A 97 0.49 -6.03 11.60
CA SER A 97 1.10 -4.92 12.35
C SER A 97 2.57 -4.65 11.95
N GLU A 98 3.13 -5.50 11.11
CA GLU A 98 4.48 -5.39 10.57
C GLU A 98 4.44 -5.20 9.05
N SER A 99 5.39 -5.77 8.31
CA SER A 99 5.42 -5.73 6.84
C SER A 99 4.84 -7.01 6.25
N ILE A 100 3.64 -6.93 5.67
CA ILE A 100 3.00 -8.07 4.97
C ILE A 100 3.88 -8.56 3.81
N PHE A 101 4.53 -7.66 3.07
CA PHE A 101 5.35 -8.07 1.94
C PHE A 101 6.65 -8.76 2.38
N ASN A 102 7.23 -8.36 3.51
CA ASN A 102 8.36 -9.11 4.09
C ASN A 102 7.93 -10.50 4.54
N TYR A 103 6.73 -10.65 5.11
CA TYR A 103 6.17 -11.97 5.42
C TYR A 103 6.01 -12.84 4.17
N VAL A 104 5.51 -12.25 3.07
CA VAL A 104 5.38 -12.98 1.79
C VAL A 104 6.73 -13.46 1.28
N GLU A 105 7.75 -12.62 1.36
CA GLU A 105 9.11 -12.95 0.92
C GLU A 105 9.77 -13.97 1.84
N SER A 106 9.77 -13.76 3.15
CA SER A 106 10.51 -14.58 4.12
C SER A 106 9.85 -15.92 4.42
N GLU A 107 8.52 -15.93 4.57
CA GLU A 107 7.79 -17.12 5.03
C GLU A 107 7.14 -17.89 3.89
N LEU A 108 6.68 -17.20 2.83
CA LEU A 108 6.01 -17.86 1.71
C LEU A 108 6.97 -18.11 0.52
N GLY A 109 8.17 -17.52 0.56
CA GLY A 109 9.16 -17.64 -0.51
C GLY A 109 8.67 -17.09 -1.86
N LYS A 110 7.79 -16.09 -1.82
CA LYS A 110 7.22 -15.40 -2.99
C LYS A 110 7.60 -13.93 -2.97
N GLU A 111 7.53 -13.27 -4.10
CA GLU A 111 7.86 -11.86 -4.25
C GLU A 111 6.66 -11.09 -4.79
N VAL A 112 6.31 -9.95 -4.14
CA VAL A 112 5.33 -9.00 -4.68
C VAL A 112 6.10 -7.95 -5.48
N ASN A 113 6.09 -8.07 -6.82
CA ASN A 113 6.97 -7.29 -7.68
C ASN A 113 6.29 -6.57 -8.85
N LYS A 114 4.96 -6.66 -8.94
CA LYS A 114 4.16 -5.95 -9.95
C LYS A 114 2.97 -5.28 -9.27
N THR A 115 2.58 -4.13 -9.77
CA THR A 115 1.38 -3.44 -9.30
C THR A 115 0.69 -2.71 -10.43
N TYR A 116 -0.65 -2.67 -10.35
CA TYR A 116 -1.48 -1.72 -11.05
C TYR A 116 -1.99 -0.70 -10.05
N LEU A 117 -1.80 0.58 -10.31
CA LEU A 117 -2.23 1.66 -9.44
C LEU A 117 -3.10 2.67 -10.18
N ASN A 118 -4.22 3.02 -9.56
CA ASN A 118 -5.01 4.20 -9.86
C ASN A 118 -4.67 5.26 -8.82
N ILE A 119 -4.30 6.46 -9.27
CA ILE A 119 -3.87 7.55 -8.40
C ILE A 119 -4.75 8.76 -8.66
N SER A 120 -5.40 9.27 -7.63
CA SER A 120 -6.30 10.40 -7.67
C SER A 120 -6.22 11.23 -6.39
N ALA A 121 -7.07 12.25 -6.28
CA ALA A 121 -7.25 13.02 -5.05
C ALA A 121 -8.74 13.27 -4.85
N GLU A 122 -9.18 13.31 -3.60
CA GLU A 122 -10.56 13.53 -3.23
C GLU A 122 -10.67 14.38 -1.95
N PRO A 123 -11.83 15.00 -1.68
CA PRO A 123 -12.10 15.62 -0.38
C PRO A 123 -11.98 14.57 0.74
N SER A 124 -11.38 14.94 1.86
CA SER A 124 -11.30 14.05 3.01
C SER A 124 -12.69 13.77 3.61
N ASP A 125 -12.98 12.52 3.90
CA ASP A 125 -14.16 12.11 4.66
C ASP A 125 -13.94 12.29 6.18
N ALA A 126 -14.94 11.95 6.99
CA ALA A 126 -14.87 12.10 8.45
C ALA A 126 -13.74 11.23 9.06
N GLU A 127 -13.55 9.99 8.58
CA GLU A 127 -12.50 9.10 9.05
C GLU A 127 -11.10 9.63 8.67
N GLY A 128 -10.92 10.09 7.43
CA GLY A 128 -9.67 10.69 6.97
C GLY A 128 -9.30 11.93 7.77
N LYS A 129 -10.26 12.81 8.08
CA LYS A 129 -10.04 13.98 8.91
C LYS A 129 -9.59 13.61 10.32
N GLU A 130 -10.28 12.68 10.95
CA GLU A 130 -9.97 12.24 12.31
C GLU A 130 -8.62 11.53 12.38
N LEU A 131 -8.40 10.51 11.57
CA LEU A 131 -7.20 9.66 11.66
C LEU A 131 -5.94 10.32 11.12
N LEU A 132 -6.05 11.21 10.12
CA LEU A 132 -4.90 11.91 9.53
C LEU A 132 -4.75 13.35 10.05
N ASN A 133 -5.56 13.79 11.01
CA ASN A 133 -5.56 15.16 11.54
C ASN A 133 -5.73 16.25 10.46
N LEU A 134 -6.67 16.04 9.53
CA LEU A 134 -6.95 16.95 8.43
C LEU A 134 -8.01 17.99 8.81
N ALA A 135 -7.84 19.21 8.34
CA ALA A 135 -8.88 20.24 8.42
C ALA A 135 -10.02 19.95 7.40
N ASP A 136 -11.17 20.64 7.58
CA ASP A 136 -12.38 20.38 6.80
C ASP A 136 -12.23 20.55 5.27
N ASN A 137 -11.31 21.39 4.84
CA ASN A 137 -11.05 21.68 3.43
C ASN A 137 -9.78 21.04 2.88
N GLU A 138 -9.12 20.21 3.67
CA GLU A 138 -7.90 19.52 3.22
C GLU A 138 -8.23 18.21 2.51
N PRO A 139 -7.65 17.96 1.32
CA PRO A 139 -7.88 16.74 0.56
C PRO A 139 -7.01 15.59 1.05
N VAL A 140 -7.34 14.38 0.61
CA VAL A 140 -6.46 13.21 0.65
C VAL A 140 -5.99 12.86 -0.76
N GLY A 141 -4.76 12.37 -0.87
CA GLY A 141 -4.35 11.58 -2.02
C GLY A 141 -4.94 10.18 -1.90
N LEU A 142 -5.51 9.67 -2.99
CA LEU A 142 -6.08 8.33 -3.06
C LEU A 142 -5.24 7.49 -4.00
N MET A 143 -4.78 6.34 -3.51
CA MET A 143 -4.14 5.31 -4.33
C MET A 143 -4.94 4.01 -4.15
N GLU A 144 -5.40 3.47 -5.26
CA GLU A 144 -6.08 2.17 -5.29
C GLU A 144 -5.29 1.25 -6.20
N GLY A 145 -5.04 0.02 -5.75
CA GLY A 145 -4.17 -0.85 -6.52
C GLY A 145 -4.36 -2.33 -6.30
N ILE A 146 -3.91 -3.07 -7.30
CA ILE A 146 -3.74 -4.52 -7.25
C ILE A 146 -2.24 -4.80 -7.23
N PHE A 147 -1.80 -5.55 -6.25
CA PHE A 147 -0.43 -6.03 -6.14
C PHE A 147 -0.37 -7.50 -6.54
N PHE A 148 0.63 -7.85 -7.34
CA PHE A 148 0.77 -9.17 -7.93
C PHE A 148 2.05 -9.84 -7.45
N LEU A 149 1.96 -11.15 -7.28
CA LEU A 149 3.13 -12.01 -7.11
C LEU A 149 3.95 -12.06 -8.41
N ASP A 150 5.17 -12.57 -8.31
CA ASP A 150 6.10 -12.75 -9.42
C ASP A 150 5.53 -13.59 -10.58
N ASP A 151 4.66 -14.56 -10.28
CA ASP A 151 3.95 -15.39 -11.25
C ASP A 151 2.74 -14.70 -11.91
N GLY A 152 2.41 -13.46 -11.49
CA GLY A 152 1.27 -12.69 -11.99
C GLY A 152 -0.04 -12.96 -11.25
N THR A 153 -0.03 -13.75 -10.18
CA THR A 153 -1.22 -13.96 -9.33
C THR A 153 -1.56 -12.67 -8.58
N PRO A 154 -2.81 -12.15 -8.64
CA PRO A 154 -3.22 -11.02 -7.83
C PRO A 154 -3.22 -11.44 -6.35
N PHE A 155 -2.40 -10.75 -5.56
CA PHE A 155 -2.14 -11.08 -4.16
C PHE A 155 -2.93 -10.19 -3.21
N GLU A 156 -2.96 -8.89 -3.48
CA GLU A 156 -3.62 -7.89 -2.63
C GLU A 156 -4.35 -6.86 -3.49
N PHE A 157 -5.56 -6.51 -3.09
CA PHE A 157 -6.23 -5.29 -3.52
C PHE A 157 -6.28 -4.34 -2.34
N SER A 158 -5.79 -3.11 -2.51
CA SER A 158 -5.78 -2.13 -1.43
C SER A 158 -6.11 -0.72 -1.89
N THR A 159 -6.68 0.03 -0.95
CA THR A 159 -6.96 1.45 -1.07
C THR A 159 -6.18 2.19 0.02
N MET A 160 -5.44 3.20 -0.37
CA MET A 160 -4.59 4.00 0.51
C MET A 160 -5.02 5.46 0.45
N LYS A 161 -5.49 6.02 1.58
CA LYS A 161 -5.75 7.45 1.74
C LYS A 161 -4.53 8.09 2.39
N LEU A 162 -3.88 9.00 1.68
CA LEU A 162 -2.67 9.67 2.14
C LEU A 162 -2.96 11.11 2.52
N HIS A 163 -2.41 11.55 3.63
CA HIS A 163 -2.37 12.96 3.98
C HIS A 163 -1.65 13.73 2.86
N TYR A 164 -2.26 14.78 2.32
CA TYR A 164 -1.79 15.50 1.12
C TYR A 164 -0.34 15.99 1.19
N LYS A 165 0.19 16.28 2.38
CA LYS A 165 1.60 16.71 2.58
C LYS A 165 2.62 15.60 2.28
N TYR A 166 2.19 14.34 2.36
CA TYR A 166 3.01 13.17 2.04
C TYR A 166 2.69 12.59 0.66
N PHE A 167 1.65 13.11 -0.01
CA PHE A 167 1.22 12.65 -1.32
C PHE A 167 2.05 13.30 -2.42
N LYS A 168 3.11 12.61 -2.78
CA LYS A 168 3.96 12.98 -3.92
C LYS A 168 4.32 11.71 -4.68
N TYR A 169 4.02 11.67 -5.96
CA TYR A 169 4.33 10.55 -6.84
C TYR A 169 5.28 11.00 -7.95
N ASP A 170 6.46 10.41 -8.00
CA ASP A 170 7.44 10.61 -9.06
C ASP A 170 7.55 9.30 -9.87
N SER A 171 7.40 9.37 -11.19
CA SER A 171 7.54 8.21 -12.09
C SER A 171 8.59 8.50 -13.15
N PHE A 172 9.45 7.52 -13.40
CA PHE A 172 10.37 7.52 -14.53
C PHE A 172 9.98 6.43 -15.53
N VAL A 173 9.75 6.82 -16.77
CA VAL A 173 9.41 5.90 -17.86
C VAL A 173 10.51 5.99 -18.92
N ASP A 174 11.18 4.86 -19.18
CA ASP A 174 12.11 4.74 -20.31
C ASP A 174 11.34 4.31 -21.57
N LEU A 175 11.26 5.20 -22.54
CA LEU A 175 10.57 4.95 -23.83
C LEU A 175 11.52 4.38 -24.90
N ALA A 176 12.77 4.11 -24.59
CA ALA A 176 13.79 3.69 -25.55
C ALA A 176 13.73 2.20 -25.93
N ASN A 177 12.97 1.38 -25.22
CA ASN A 177 12.77 -0.03 -25.57
C ASN A 177 11.52 -0.20 -26.45
N LYS A 178 11.72 -0.01 -27.77
CA LYS A 178 10.86 -0.56 -28.83
C LYS A 178 11.43 -1.86 -29.34
#